data_392c431d7bfecbe5886d066eeaf131e4
#
_entry.id   392c431d7bfecbe5886d066eeaf131e4
#
_cell.length_a   1.000
_cell.length_b   1.000
_cell.length_c   1.000
_cell.angle_alpha   90.00
_cell.angle_beta   90.00
_cell.angle_gamma   90.00
#
_symmetry.space_group_name_H-M   'P 1'
#
loop_
_entity.id
_entity.type
_entity.pdbx_description
1 polymer ?
#
loop_
_entity_poly.entity_id
_entity_poly.type
_entity_poly.pdbx_seq_one_letter_code
_entity_poly.pdbx_strand_id
1 'polypeptide(L)'
;AEKETGAVVDDSKVTYDTIQSKVLKAVIDQAFPRVKEYTLNGHTLPGQVQQLKKILVNNHEITPEVTYKKINDTTAEYLMKLRDEKNFINSDMTVRLQVVDNQLHFDVTKIVNHNQVTPGQKIDDERKLLSSINFLGNSLVSVSSDQAGAKFDGATMSNNTHISGDDHIAVTNPMKDLAKGYMYGFVSTDKLAAGVWSNSQNSYGGGSYDWTRLTAYKETVGNANYVGIHSSEWQWEKAYKGIVFPEYTKELPSAKVVITEDANADKKVDWQDGAIAYRSIMNNPQGW
;
A
#
# COMPACT_ATOMS: atom_id res chain seq x y z
N ALA A 1 -3.56 11.22 30.20
CA ALA A 1 -2.45 10.69 29.39
C ALA A 1 -1.81 11.84 28.61
N GLU A 2 -0.47 11.87 28.58
CA GLU A 2 0.25 12.88 27.81
C GLU A 2 0.03 12.64 26.32
N LYS A 3 -0.04 13.74 25.55
CA LYS A 3 -0.15 13.71 24.11
C LYS A 3 1.13 13.15 23.48
N GLU A 4 0.99 12.24 22.54
CA GLU A 4 2.14 11.73 21.79
C GLU A 4 2.61 12.79 20.79
N THR A 5 3.93 12.93 20.65
CA THR A 5 4.54 13.83 19.68
C THR A 5 5.57 13.06 18.85
N GLY A 6 5.63 13.35 17.57
CA GLY A 6 6.53 12.72 16.63
C GLY A 6 7.29 13.73 15.78
N ALA A 7 8.03 13.23 14.82
CA ALA A 7 8.76 14.07 13.87
C ALA A 7 7.80 15.00 13.11
N VAL A 8 8.25 16.23 12.85
CA VAL A 8 7.48 17.18 12.04
C VAL A 8 7.73 16.88 10.56
N VAL A 9 6.68 16.94 9.73
CA VAL A 9 6.84 16.82 8.27
C VAL A 9 7.57 18.05 7.74
N ASP A 10 8.68 17.80 7.05
CA ASP A 10 9.40 18.83 6.30
C ASP A 10 9.23 18.57 4.79
N ASP A 11 8.34 19.33 4.16
CA ASP A 11 8.09 19.27 2.72
C ASP A 11 8.94 20.24 1.90
N SER A 12 9.85 20.98 2.53
CA SER A 12 10.61 22.05 1.88
C SER A 12 11.48 21.58 0.71
N LYS A 13 11.89 20.30 0.71
CA LYS A 13 12.74 19.68 -0.32
C LYS A 13 12.00 18.67 -1.18
N VAL A 14 10.69 18.54 -1.01
CA VAL A 14 9.88 17.59 -1.77
C VAL A 14 9.19 18.32 -2.91
N THR A 15 9.32 17.78 -4.12
CA THR A 15 8.57 18.25 -5.28
C THR A 15 7.36 17.35 -5.47
N TYR A 16 6.18 17.92 -5.36
CA TYR A 16 4.91 17.23 -5.58
C TYR A 16 4.36 17.47 -6.98
N ASP A 17 3.52 16.58 -7.43
CA ASP A 17 2.71 16.72 -8.63
C ASP A 17 1.29 16.28 -8.31
N THR A 18 0.37 16.51 -9.23
CA THR A 18 -1.03 16.14 -9.08
C THR A 18 -1.45 15.25 -10.23
N ILE A 19 -2.10 14.14 -9.91
CA ILE A 19 -2.87 13.35 -10.86
C ILE A 19 -4.32 13.32 -10.40
N GLN A 20 -5.26 13.34 -11.34
CA GLN A 20 -6.67 13.50 -11.01
C GLN A 20 -7.59 12.95 -12.09
N SER A 21 -8.75 12.48 -11.65
CA SER A 21 -9.93 12.25 -12.47
C SER A 21 -10.90 13.43 -12.32
N LYS A 22 -12.12 13.28 -12.81
CA LYS A 22 -13.18 14.28 -12.58
C LYS A 22 -13.64 14.37 -11.12
N VAL A 23 -13.41 13.31 -10.33
CA VAL A 23 -13.94 13.21 -8.96
C VAL A 23 -12.87 13.11 -7.89
N LEU A 24 -11.70 12.56 -8.20
CA LEU A 24 -10.61 12.32 -7.23
C LEU A 24 -9.32 12.99 -7.66
N LYS A 25 -8.71 13.70 -6.73
CA LYS A 25 -7.38 14.31 -6.89
C LYS A 25 -6.40 13.63 -5.94
N ALA A 26 -5.21 13.29 -6.43
CA ALA A 26 -4.11 12.78 -5.63
C ALA A 26 -2.87 13.65 -5.79
N VAL A 27 -2.30 14.06 -4.67
CA VAL A 27 -1.00 14.76 -4.63
C VAL A 27 0.08 13.70 -4.42
N ILE A 28 1.02 13.62 -5.34
CA ILE A 28 2.05 12.58 -5.40
C ILE A 28 3.46 13.17 -5.33
N ASP A 29 4.37 12.39 -4.75
CA ASP A 29 5.79 12.72 -4.64
C ASP A 29 6.50 12.36 -5.95
N GLN A 30 7.28 13.29 -6.52
CA GLN A 30 8.02 12.99 -7.74
C GLN A 30 9.28 12.14 -7.50
N ALA A 31 9.76 12.08 -6.25
CA ALA A 31 10.98 11.33 -5.91
C ALA A 31 10.73 9.87 -5.52
N PHE A 32 9.50 9.51 -5.24
CA PHE A 32 9.12 8.17 -4.77
C PHE A 32 7.63 7.93 -5.03
N PRO A 33 7.20 6.70 -5.40
CA PRO A 33 5.78 6.42 -5.67
C PRO A 33 4.94 6.45 -4.38
N ARG A 34 4.70 7.62 -3.87
CA ARG A 34 4.00 7.94 -2.64
C ARG A 34 2.89 8.93 -2.90
N VAL A 35 1.70 8.63 -2.43
CA VAL A 35 0.60 9.60 -2.39
C VAL A 35 0.65 10.30 -1.05
N LYS A 36 0.72 11.63 -1.06
CA LYS A 36 0.67 12.43 0.16
C LYS A 36 -0.77 12.62 0.64
N GLU A 37 -1.67 12.95 -0.26
CA GLU A 37 -3.04 13.34 0.07
C GLU A 37 -4.00 13.10 -1.08
N TYR A 38 -5.24 12.78 -0.73
CA TYR A 38 -6.38 12.68 -1.64
C TYR A 38 -7.39 13.77 -1.34
N THR A 39 -8.07 14.25 -2.37
CA THR A 39 -9.24 15.15 -2.24
C THR A 39 -10.38 14.61 -3.08
N LEU A 40 -11.54 14.45 -2.45
CA LEU A 40 -12.78 14.07 -3.10
C LEU A 40 -13.89 15.01 -2.60
N ASN A 41 -14.51 15.74 -3.53
CA ASN A 41 -15.57 16.69 -3.24
C ASN A 41 -15.23 17.67 -2.09
N GLY A 42 -14.01 18.22 -2.12
CA GLY A 42 -13.54 19.19 -1.13
C GLY A 42 -13.14 18.61 0.22
N HIS A 43 -13.24 17.29 0.41
CA HIS A 43 -12.81 16.58 1.62
C HIS A 43 -11.51 15.82 1.37
N THR A 44 -10.69 15.66 2.39
CA THR A 44 -9.36 15.08 2.26
C THR A 44 -9.17 13.82 3.10
N LEU A 45 -8.34 12.92 2.58
CA LEU A 45 -7.72 11.83 3.32
C LEU A 45 -6.22 11.88 3.08
N PRO A 46 -5.39 11.75 4.13
CA PRO A 46 -3.95 11.59 3.92
C PRO A 46 -3.63 10.25 3.23
N GLY A 47 -2.50 10.20 2.55
CA GLY A 47 -1.82 8.97 2.22
C GLY A 47 -0.67 8.73 3.20
N GLN A 48 0.56 8.67 2.67
CA GLN A 48 1.78 8.65 3.47
C GLN A 48 2.29 10.07 3.63
N VAL A 49 2.13 10.64 4.81
CA VAL A 49 2.47 12.05 5.05
C VAL A 49 3.96 12.30 5.17
N GLN A 50 4.73 11.35 5.70
CA GLN A 50 6.18 11.46 5.75
C GLN A 50 6.82 10.98 4.46
N GLN A 51 7.91 11.65 4.07
CA GLN A 51 8.70 11.28 2.91
C GLN A 51 9.30 9.88 3.07
N LEU A 52 9.26 9.09 2.00
CA LEU A 52 9.92 7.79 1.92
C LEU A 52 11.05 7.86 0.90
N LYS A 53 12.16 7.17 1.24
CA LYS A 53 13.34 7.09 0.37
C LYS A 53 13.77 5.65 0.10
N LYS A 54 13.23 4.70 0.83
CA LYS A 54 13.69 3.31 0.83
C LYS A 54 12.58 2.33 0.57
N ILE A 55 12.94 1.21 -0.03
CA ILE A 55 12.10 0.05 -0.26
C ILE A 55 12.85 -1.19 0.24
N LEU A 56 12.12 -2.21 0.70
CA LEU A 56 12.72 -3.51 1.01
C LEU A 56 12.65 -4.41 -0.22
N VAL A 57 13.79 -4.91 -0.62
CA VAL A 57 13.92 -5.93 -1.67
C VAL A 57 14.65 -7.11 -1.06
N ASN A 58 14.06 -8.30 -1.12
CA ASN A 58 14.60 -9.48 -0.45
C ASN A 58 14.91 -9.24 1.04
N ASN A 59 14.09 -8.45 1.71
CA ASN A 59 14.28 -7.97 3.09
C ASN A 59 15.52 -7.09 3.33
N HIS A 60 16.12 -6.57 2.28
CA HIS A 60 17.21 -5.59 2.38
C HIS A 60 16.71 -4.20 2.04
N GLU A 61 17.12 -3.20 2.83
CA GLU A 61 16.81 -1.80 2.54
C GLU A 61 17.59 -1.32 1.33
N ILE A 62 16.88 -0.85 0.33
CA ILE A 62 17.42 -0.27 -0.89
C ILE A 62 16.95 1.18 -1.01
N THR A 63 17.89 2.08 -1.29
CA THR A 63 17.56 3.44 -1.75
C THR A 63 17.56 3.42 -3.27
N PRO A 64 16.40 3.39 -3.93
CA PRO A 64 16.35 3.32 -5.38
C PRO A 64 16.79 4.64 -6.01
N GLU A 65 17.35 4.56 -7.19
CA GLU A 65 17.44 5.70 -8.10
C GLU A 65 16.13 5.79 -8.86
N VAL A 66 15.44 6.94 -8.74
CA VAL A 66 14.07 7.10 -9.27
C VAL A 66 14.05 8.14 -10.37
N THR A 67 13.46 7.80 -11.50
CA THR A 67 13.14 8.73 -12.58
C THR A 67 11.62 8.84 -12.68
N TYR A 68 11.11 10.06 -12.53
CA TYR A 68 9.69 10.39 -12.55
C TYR A 68 9.27 10.91 -13.93
N LYS A 69 8.06 10.50 -14.34
CA LYS A 69 7.43 11.03 -15.55
C LYS A 69 5.92 11.11 -15.37
N LYS A 70 5.36 12.31 -15.56
CA LYS A 70 3.91 12.45 -15.69
C LYS A 70 3.50 12.10 -17.13
N ILE A 71 2.66 11.10 -17.29
CA ILE A 71 2.22 10.60 -18.59
C ILE A 71 1.06 11.44 -19.13
N ASN A 72 0.08 11.72 -18.28
CA ASN A 72 -1.08 12.55 -18.56
C ASN A 72 -1.72 13.01 -17.24
N ASP A 73 -2.90 13.63 -17.28
CA ASP A 73 -3.53 14.17 -16.09
C ASP A 73 -3.89 13.13 -15.04
N THR A 74 -4.07 11.88 -15.42
CA THR A 74 -4.45 10.78 -14.50
C THR A 74 -3.30 9.88 -14.10
N THR A 75 -2.15 9.94 -14.77
CA THR A 75 -1.16 8.87 -14.73
C THR A 75 0.27 9.41 -14.58
N ALA A 76 1.01 8.82 -13.67
CA ALA A 76 2.44 9.05 -13.48
C ALA A 76 3.21 7.73 -13.41
N GLU A 77 4.45 7.74 -13.85
CA GLU A 77 5.35 6.60 -13.82
C GLU A 77 6.64 6.91 -13.08
N TYR A 78 7.14 5.91 -12.39
CA TYR A 78 8.40 5.93 -11.67
C TYR A 78 9.25 4.78 -12.15
N LEU A 79 10.39 5.07 -12.76
CA LEU A 79 11.40 4.07 -13.07
C LEU A 79 12.36 3.98 -11.90
N MET A 80 12.42 2.83 -11.27
CA MET A 80 13.22 2.59 -10.06
C MET A 80 14.34 1.61 -10.39
N LYS A 81 15.59 2.04 -10.19
CA LYS A 81 16.76 1.16 -10.25
C LYS A 81 17.07 0.66 -8.87
N LEU A 82 17.03 -0.66 -8.70
CA LEU A 82 17.28 -1.35 -7.44
C LEU A 82 18.64 -2.03 -7.52
N ARG A 83 19.60 -1.48 -6.77
CA ARG A 83 21.00 -1.92 -6.83
C ARG A 83 21.56 -2.13 -5.43
N ASP A 84 22.01 -3.33 -5.17
CA ASP A 84 22.78 -3.70 -3.98
C ASP A 84 23.66 -4.89 -4.33
N GLU A 85 24.88 -4.62 -4.75
CA GLU A 85 25.83 -5.65 -5.20
C GLU A 85 26.12 -6.68 -4.11
N LYS A 86 26.26 -6.24 -2.88
CA LYS A 86 26.55 -7.11 -1.73
C LYS A 86 25.45 -8.16 -1.51
N ASN A 87 24.21 -7.82 -1.78
CA ASN A 87 23.04 -8.69 -1.58
C ASN A 87 22.49 -9.23 -2.92
N PHE A 88 23.27 -9.17 -3.99
CA PHE A 88 22.91 -9.67 -5.32
C PHE A 88 21.64 -9.04 -5.90
N ILE A 89 21.32 -7.81 -5.54
CA ILE A 89 20.16 -7.11 -6.07
C ILE A 89 20.58 -6.26 -7.27
N ASN A 90 20.01 -6.56 -8.43
CA ASN A 90 20.29 -5.86 -9.68
C ASN A 90 19.05 -5.90 -10.57
N SER A 91 18.07 -5.04 -10.26
CA SER A 91 16.77 -5.07 -10.92
C SER A 91 16.29 -3.67 -11.24
N ASP A 92 15.43 -3.57 -12.25
CA ASP A 92 14.67 -2.36 -12.57
C ASP A 92 13.18 -2.65 -12.38
N MET A 93 12.48 -1.68 -11.85
CA MET A 93 11.05 -1.77 -11.62
C MET A 93 10.37 -0.48 -12.07
N THR A 94 9.27 -0.60 -12.78
CA THR A 94 8.42 0.53 -13.13
C THR A 94 7.16 0.49 -12.30
N VAL A 95 6.86 1.58 -11.59
CA VAL A 95 5.63 1.76 -10.83
C VAL A 95 4.78 2.81 -11.50
N ARG A 96 3.50 2.53 -11.68
CA ARG A 96 2.51 3.46 -12.20
C ARG A 96 1.52 3.82 -11.10
N LEU A 97 1.32 5.13 -10.88
CA LEU A 97 0.20 5.66 -10.12
C LEU A 97 -0.83 6.22 -11.09
N GLN A 98 -2.07 5.79 -10.95
CA GLN A 98 -3.14 6.22 -11.83
C GLN A 98 -4.44 6.45 -11.05
N VAL A 99 -5.09 7.57 -11.31
CA VAL A 99 -6.42 7.86 -10.77
C VAL A 99 -7.45 7.47 -11.81
N VAL A 100 -8.39 6.58 -11.42
CA VAL A 100 -9.49 6.12 -12.25
C VAL A 100 -10.78 6.33 -11.46
N ASP A 101 -11.63 7.27 -11.88
CA ASP A 101 -12.82 7.66 -11.14
C ASP A 101 -12.48 8.00 -9.67
N ASN A 102 -13.05 7.31 -8.70
CA ASN A 102 -12.78 7.49 -7.27
C ASN A 102 -11.73 6.51 -6.73
N GLN A 103 -10.86 6.01 -7.60
CA GLN A 103 -9.83 5.00 -7.26
C GLN A 103 -8.43 5.52 -7.53
N LEU A 104 -7.48 5.10 -6.70
CA LEU A 104 -6.07 5.15 -7.03
C LEU A 104 -5.57 3.73 -7.29
N HIS A 105 -4.88 3.55 -8.41
CA HIS A 105 -4.19 2.31 -8.75
C HIS A 105 -2.69 2.50 -8.56
N PHE A 106 -2.10 1.61 -7.77
CA PHE A 106 -0.67 1.48 -7.57
C PHE A 106 -0.25 0.16 -8.21
N ASP A 107 0.39 0.24 -9.38
CA ASP A 107 0.74 -0.94 -10.15
C ASP A 107 2.23 -0.97 -10.46
N VAL A 108 2.86 -2.09 -10.21
CA VAL A 108 4.15 -2.40 -10.82
C VAL A 108 3.87 -2.94 -12.22
N THR A 109 4.27 -2.20 -13.24
CA THR A 109 3.95 -2.53 -14.63
C THR A 109 5.04 -3.31 -15.30
N LYS A 110 6.27 -3.29 -14.77
CA LYS A 110 7.41 -4.00 -15.33
C LYS A 110 8.44 -4.28 -14.23
N ILE A 111 8.99 -5.49 -14.26
CA ILE A 111 10.15 -5.89 -13.46
C ILE A 111 11.15 -6.57 -14.39
N VAL A 112 12.40 -6.13 -14.31
CA VAL A 112 13.52 -6.75 -15.01
C VAL A 112 14.57 -7.12 -13.99
N ASN A 113 14.82 -8.41 -13.79
CA ASN A 113 15.93 -8.89 -12.99
C ASN A 113 17.13 -9.14 -13.90
N HIS A 114 18.18 -8.31 -13.76
CA HIS A 114 19.40 -8.43 -14.58
C HIS A 114 20.28 -9.60 -14.19
N ASN A 115 19.97 -10.31 -13.13
CA ASN A 115 20.70 -11.50 -12.69
C ASN A 115 20.42 -12.75 -13.54
N GLN A 116 19.63 -12.61 -14.63
CA GLN A 116 19.36 -13.68 -15.60
C GLN A 116 18.72 -14.92 -14.97
N VAL A 117 17.64 -14.72 -14.25
CA VAL A 117 16.84 -15.81 -13.68
C VAL A 117 15.90 -16.35 -14.76
N THR A 118 16.00 -17.66 -15.06
CA THR A 118 15.19 -18.30 -16.09
C THR A 118 14.18 -19.26 -15.47
N PRO A 119 12.87 -19.01 -15.61
CA PRO A 119 11.84 -19.92 -15.10
C PRO A 119 12.01 -21.36 -15.65
N GLY A 120 11.83 -22.34 -14.78
CA GLY A 120 11.96 -23.76 -15.08
C GLY A 120 13.39 -24.29 -15.12
N GLN A 121 14.38 -23.43 -14.94
CA GLN A 121 15.79 -23.83 -14.94
C GLN A 121 16.40 -23.78 -13.55
N LYS A 122 17.54 -24.46 -13.41
CA LYS A 122 18.33 -24.44 -12.19
C LYS A 122 19.03 -23.09 -12.04
N ILE A 123 19.01 -22.55 -10.81
CA ILE A 123 19.77 -21.36 -10.43
C ILE A 123 20.96 -21.76 -9.57
N ASP A 124 22.11 -21.16 -9.82
CA ASP A 124 23.35 -21.41 -9.08
C ASP A 124 23.34 -20.82 -7.67
N ASP A 125 22.68 -19.66 -7.50
CA ASP A 125 22.59 -18.96 -6.22
C ASP A 125 21.21 -18.31 -6.09
N GLU A 126 20.40 -18.78 -5.14
CA GLU A 126 19.04 -18.27 -4.92
C GLU A 126 18.99 -16.81 -4.48
N ARG A 127 20.10 -16.23 -4.00
CA ARG A 127 20.18 -14.79 -3.70
C ARG A 127 20.05 -13.92 -4.95
N LYS A 128 20.25 -14.48 -6.14
CA LYS A 128 20.06 -13.78 -7.42
C LYS A 128 18.58 -13.58 -7.78
N LEU A 129 17.68 -14.31 -7.12
CA LEU A 129 16.23 -14.10 -7.30
C LEU A 129 15.83 -12.73 -6.79
N LEU A 130 14.91 -12.08 -7.48
CA LEU A 130 14.11 -10.99 -6.94
C LEU A 130 12.89 -11.62 -6.26
N SER A 131 13.03 -12.00 -5.00
CA SER A 131 12.05 -12.85 -4.34
C SER A 131 10.93 -12.07 -3.68
N SER A 132 11.22 -10.88 -3.15
CA SER A 132 10.21 -10.08 -2.47
C SER A 132 10.40 -8.58 -2.65
N ILE A 133 9.27 -7.87 -2.65
CA ILE A 133 9.18 -6.41 -2.78
C ILE A 133 8.24 -5.94 -1.68
N ASN A 134 8.70 -4.99 -0.85
CA ASN A 134 7.90 -4.41 0.20
C ASN A 134 8.12 -2.90 0.28
N PHE A 135 7.07 -2.14 0.02
CA PHE A 135 7.05 -0.69 0.23
C PHE A 135 6.68 -0.40 1.69
N LEU A 136 7.53 -0.85 2.60
CA LEU A 136 7.29 -0.70 4.04
C LEU A 136 7.07 0.76 4.42
N GLY A 137 6.01 1.01 5.18
CA GLY A 137 5.69 2.35 5.65
C GLY A 137 5.03 3.25 4.61
N ASN A 138 4.72 2.75 3.42
CA ASN A 138 4.01 3.52 2.40
C ASN A 138 2.51 3.36 2.56
N SER A 139 1.90 4.15 3.44
CA SER A 139 0.45 4.17 3.60
C SER A 139 -0.21 4.61 2.31
N LEU A 140 -0.95 3.70 1.68
CA LEU A 140 -1.71 4.01 0.47
C LEU A 140 -2.86 4.96 0.76
N VAL A 141 -3.44 4.87 1.94
CA VAL A 141 -4.43 5.79 2.50
C VAL A 141 -4.34 5.74 4.03
N SER A 142 -4.63 6.83 4.67
CA SER A 142 -4.62 6.94 6.13
C SER A 142 -5.70 7.89 6.62
N VAL A 143 -5.83 7.96 7.94
CA VAL A 143 -6.61 8.98 8.64
C VAL A 143 -5.80 9.55 9.79
N SER A 144 -6.10 10.79 10.15
CA SER A 144 -5.41 11.53 11.18
C SER A 144 -6.29 11.77 12.40
N SER A 145 -5.70 11.74 13.60
CA SER A 145 -6.37 12.15 14.84
C SER A 145 -6.87 13.59 14.84
N ASP A 146 -6.40 14.41 13.90
CA ASP A 146 -6.88 15.79 13.70
C ASP A 146 -8.17 15.84 12.85
N GLN A 147 -8.58 14.74 12.25
CA GLN A 147 -9.81 14.67 11.47
C GLN A 147 -10.98 14.19 12.33
N ALA A 148 -12.10 14.87 12.22
CA ALA A 148 -13.31 14.49 12.96
C ALA A 148 -13.80 13.09 12.54
N GLY A 149 -14.01 12.22 13.53
CA GLY A 149 -14.50 10.86 13.32
C GLY A 149 -13.47 9.88 12.74
N ALA A 150 -12.18 10.21 12.79
CA ALA A 150 -11.14 9.33 12.26
C ALA A 150 -11.18 7.94 12.92
N LYS A 151 -11.27 6.90 12.08
CA LYS A 151 -11.38 5.49 12.51
C LYS A 151 -10.64 4.57 11.55
N PHE A 152 -10.15 3.48 12.10
CA PHE A 152 -9.70 2.32 11.36
C PHE A 152 -10.58 1.11 11.70
N ASP A 153 -10.99 0.38 10.68
CA ASP A 153 -11.74 -0.87 10.82
C ASP A 153 -11.07 -1.94 9.97
N GLY A 154 -10.75 -3.07 10.57
CA GLY A 154 -10.07 -4.16 9.89
C GLY A 154 -10.58 -5.52 10.29
N ALA A 155 -10.45 -6.47 9.39
CA ALA A 155 -10.79 -7.86 9.63
C ALA A 155 -9.63 -8.78 9.30
N THR A 156 -9.39 -9.77 10.16
CA THR A 156 -8.44 -10.84 9.95
C THR A 156 -9.16 -12.11 9.53
N MET A 157 -8.50 -12.95 8.74
CA MET A 157 -9.00 -14.26 8.36
C MET A 157 -8.02 -15.33 8.81
N SER A 158 -8.54 -16.40 9.41
CA SER A 158 -7.77 -17.60 9.69
C SER A 158 -8.36 -18.80 8.94
N ASN A 159 -7.50 -19.76 8.59
CA ASN A 159 -7.87 -21.01 7.91
C ASN A 159 -8.63 -20.80 6.58
N ASN A 160 -8.43 -19.69 5.91
CA ASN A 160 -9.03 -19.36 4.60
C ASN A 160 -10.55 -19.24 4.56
N THR A 161 -11.25 -19.49 5.66
CA THR A 161 -12.71 -19.63 5.63
C THR A 161 -13.45 -18.80 6.64
N HIS A 162 -12.76 -18.27 7.64
CA HIS A 162 -13.41 -17.55 8.73
C HIS A 162 -12.76 -16.19 8.96
N ILE A 163 -13.59 -15.19 9.15
CA ILE A 163 -13.17 -13.95 9.78
C ILE A 163 -12.89 -14.29 11.23
N SER A 164 -11.63 -14.17 11.64
CA SER A 164 -11.19 -14.57 12.98
C SER A 164 -11.24 -13.44 13.99
N GLY A 165 -11.43 -12.21 13.54
CA GLY A 165 -11.56 -11.05 14.41
C GLY A 165 -11.76 -9.77 13.64
N ASP A 166 -12.45 -8.85 14.26
CA ASP A 166 -12.66 -7.49 13.79
C ASP A 166 -11.98 -6.51 14.75
N ASP A 167 -11.31 -5.53 14.20
CA ASP A 167 -10.77 -4.42 14.95
C ASP A 167 -11.49 -3.13 14.53
N HIS A 168 -11.98 -2.38 15.52
CA HIS A 168 -12.60 -1.09 15.34
C HIS A 168 -11.87 -0.09 16.24
N ILE A 169 -11.08 0.78 15.65
CA ILE A 169 -10.12 1.61 16.39
C ILE A 169 -10.39 3.08 16.08
N ALA A 170 -10.73 3.86 17.10
CA ALA A 170 -10.76 5.31 17.00
C ALA A 170 -9.32 5.84 16.88
N VAL A 171 -9.07 6.71 15.92
CA VAL A 171 -7.76 7.32 15.72
C VAL A 171 -7.73 8.62 16.49
N THR A 172 -7.04 8.57 17.63
CA THR A 172 -6.98 9.66 18.59
C THR A 172 -5.53 9.94 18.98
N ASN A 173 -5.31 11.00 19.73
CA ASN A 173 -4.00 11.27 20.31
C ASN A 173 -4.17 11.62 21.82
N PRO A 174 -3.74 10.75 22.75
CA PRO A 174 -2.99 9.52 22.53
C PRO A 174 -3.85 8.33 22.09
N MET A 175 -3.24 7.29 21.61
CA MET A 175 -3.88 6.01 21.33
C MET A 175 -2.88 4.86 21.49
N LYS A 176 -3.38 3.63 21.58
CA LYS A 176 -2.53 2.44 21.60
C LYS A 176 -1.75 2.31 20.31
N ASP A 177 -0.57 1.74 20.41
CA ASP A 177 0.23 1.39 19.23
C ASP A 177 -0.51 0.37 18.35
N LEU A 178 -0.29 0.44 17.06
CA LEU A 178 -0.87 -0.45 16.08
C LEU A 178 0.19 -0.81 15.03
N ALA A 179 0.40 -2.12 14.86
CA ALA A 179 1.19 -2.70 13.79
C ALA A 179 0.65 -4.11 13.56
N LYS A 180 -0.25 -4.29 12.61
CA LYS A 180 -0.96 -5.56 12.44
C LYS A 180 -1.33 -5.82 10.98
N GLY A 181 -1.26 -7.10 10.58
CA GLY A 181 -1.74 -7.56 9.30
C GLY A 181 -3.26 -7.77 9.28
N TYR A 182 -3.88 -7.48 8.13
CA TYR A 182 -5.31 -7.65 7.91
C TYR A 182 -5.59 -8.20 6.52
N MET A 183 -6.70 -8.89 6.38
CA MET A 183 -7.23 -9.28 5.07
C MET A 183 -8.05 -8.13 4.46
N TYR A 184 -8.85 -7.48 5.27
CA TYR A 184 -9.65 -6.31 4.90
C TYR A 184 -9.30 -5.15 5.80
N GLY A 185 -9.19 -3.95 5.22
CA GLY A 185 -8.89 -2.74 5.97
C GLY A 185 -9.59 -1.53 5.38
N PHE A 186 -10.14 -0.71 6.28
CA PHE A 186 -10.86 0.52 5.93
C PHE A 186 -10.44 1.63 6.87
N VAL A 187 -10.33 2.83 6.34
CA VAL A 187 -10.21 4.05 7.15
C VAL A 187 -11.38 4.96 6.81
N SER A 188 -11.83 5.71 7.78
CA SER A 188 -12.93 6.65 7.59
C SER A 188 -12.81 7.87 8.50
N THR A 189 -13.41 8.95 8.04
CA THR A 189 -13.70 10.16 8.81
C THR A 189 -15.20 10.42 8.75
N ASP A 190 -15.68 11.51 9.32
CA ASP A 190 -17.09 11.89 9.18
C ASP A 190 -17.48 12.24 7.73
N LYS A 191 -16.50 12.41 6.83
CA LYS A 191 -16.72 12.89 5.45
C LYS A 191 -16.41 11.87 4.38
N LEU A 192 -15.36 11.07 4.54
CA LEU A 192 -14.87 10.11 3.55
C LEU A 192 -14.58 8.77 4.18
N ALA A 193 -14.78 7.71 3.41
CA ALA A 193 -14.31 6.38 3.73
C ALA A 193 -13.44 5.83 2.60
N ALA A 194 -12.48 4.97 2.93
CA ALA A 194 -11.61 4.35 1.97
C ALA A 194 -11.37 2.88 2.30
N GLY A 195 -11.24 2.08 1.24
CA GLY A 195 -10.82 0.68 1.32
C GLY A 195 -9.60 0.44 0.45
N VAL A 196 -8.81 -0.55 0.83
CA VAL A 196 -7.59 -0.93 0.11
C VAL A 196 -7.66 -2.41 -0.28
N TRP A 197 -7.33 -2.68 -1.52
CA TRP A 197 -7.13 -4.03 -2.05
C TRP A 197 -5.67 -4.19 -2.48
N SER A 198 -5.12 -5.37 -2.26
CA SER A 198 -3.79 -5.75 -2.75
C SER A 198 -3.80 -7.21 -3.21
N ASN A 199 -3.04 -7.50 -4.25
CA ASN A 199 -2.75 -8.86 -4.65
C ASN A 199 -1.49 -9.42 -4.00
N SER A 200 -1.03 -8.83 -2.88
CA SER A 200 0.11 -9.36 -2.16
C SER A 200 -0.14 -10.84 -1.87
N GLN A 201 0.86 -11.63 -2.13
CA GLN A 201 0.81 -13.05 -1.82
C GLN A 201 1.19 -13.15 -0.36
N ASN A 202 0.15 -13.23 0.44
CA ASN A 202 0.33 -13.13 1.82
C ASN A 202 1.26 -14.13 2.43
N SER A 203 1.97 -13.65 3.38
CA SER A 203 2.66 -14.52 4.31
C SER A 203 1.65 -15.26 5.17
N TYR A 204 1.73 -16.56 5.17
CA TYR A 204 1.17 -17.33 6.25
C TYR A 204 1.96 -16.97 7.51
N GLY A 205 1.32 -16.34 8.47
CA GLY A 205 1.93 -16.11 9.76
C GLY A 205 2.23 -17.42 10.48
N GLY A 206 3.47 -17.66 10.80
CA GLY A 206 4.09 -18.78 11.46
C GLY A 206 3.20 -19.79 12.20
N GLY A 207 2.64 -20.76 11.52
CA GLY A 207 1.86 -21.85 12.11
C GLY A 207 0.38 -21.55 12.34
N SER A 208 -0.05 -20.31 12.27
CA SER A 208 -1.44 -19.92 12.15
C SER A 208 -1.69 -19.54 10.70
N TYR A 209 -2.69 -20.07 10.11
CA TYR A 209 -3.04 -19.85 8.71
C TYR A 209 -3.73 -18.49 8.50
N ASP A 210 -3.13 -17.42 9.03
CA ASP A 210 -3.67 -16.08 8.93
C ASP A 210 -3.34 -15.46 7.57
N TRP A 211 -4.34 -14.93 6.92
CA TRP A 211 -4.20 -14.26 5.64
C TRP A 211 -4.12 -12.75 5.86
N THR A 212 -2.99 -12.16 5.49
CA THR A 212 -2.74 -10.74 5.67
C THR A 212 -2.20 -10.13 4.38
N ARG A 213 -3.08 -9.58 3.56
CA ARG A 213 -2.70 -8.86 2.33
C ARG A 213 -2.39 -7.40 2.56
N LEU A 214 -2.82 -6.89 3.70
CA LEU A 214 -2.66 -5.50 4.10
C LEU A 214 -1.98 -5.45 5.46
N THR A 215 -1.30 -4.36 5.72
CA THR A 215 -0.77 -4.04 7.05
C THR A 215 -1.23 -2.64 7.42
N ALA A 216 -1.79 -2.51 8.61
CA ALA A 216 -2.13 -1.22 9.21
C ALA A 216 -1.19 -0.92 10.35
N TYR A 217 -0.79 0.34 10.47
CA TYR A 217 0.05 0.77 11.56
C TYR A 217 -0.18 2.23 11.92
N LYS A 218 0.13 2.53 13.17
CA LYS A 218 0.10 3.89 13.72
C LYS A 218 1.46 4.56 13.48
N GLU A 219 1.40 5.82 13.08
CA GLU A 219 2.55 6.69 12.97
C GLU A 219 2.21 8.02 13.65
N THR A 220 3.11 8.54 14.49
CA THR A 220 2.93 9.86 15.10
C THR A 220 3.76 10.88 14.34
N VAL A 221 3.10 11.90 13.82
CA VAL A 221 3.74 12.97 13.04
C VAL A 221 3.30 14.30 13.63
N GLY A 222 4.25 15.10 14.13
CA GLY A 222 3.92 16.30 14.88
C GLY A 222 3.06 15.97 16.10
N ASN A 223 1.90 16.60 16.20
CA ASN A 223 0.94 16.39 17.29
C ASN A 223 -0.23 15.49 16.91
N ALA A 224 -0.13 14.76 15.81
CA ALA A 224 -1.19 13.91 15.33
C ALA A 224 -0.74 12.46 15.18
N ASN A 225 -1.65 11.53 15.51
CA ASN A 225 -1.50 10.14 15.16
C ASN A 225 -2.20 9.87 13.83
N TYR A 226 -1.53 9.09 13.00
CA TYR A 226 -2.06 8.60 11.74
C TYR A 226 -2.19 7.09 11.82
N VAL A 227 -3.28 6.55 11.32
CA VAL A 227 -3.38 5.11 11.04
C VAL A 227 -3.53 4.94 9.56
N GLY A 228 -2.58 4.24 8.96
CA GLY A 228 -2.50 4.03 7.53
C GLY A 228 -2.52 2.56 7.16
N ILE A 229 -2.97 2.29 5.95
CA ILE A 229 -3.03 0.95 5.37
C ILE A 229 -2.07 0.89 4.19
N HIS A 230 -1.16 -0.08 4.21
CA HIS A 230 -0.30 -0.37 3.08
C HIS A 230 -0.40 -1.83 2.67
N SER A 231 0.02 -2.12 1.44
CA SER A 231 0.13 -3.50 0.99
C SER A 231 1.17 -4.23 1.82
N SER A 232 0.88 -5.48 2.16
CA SER A 232 1.89 -6.38 2.66
C SER A 232 2.90 -6.73 1.55
N GLU A 233 3.93 -7.46 1.90
CA GLU A 233 4.98 -7.88 0.97
C GLU A 233 4.44 -8.61 -0.24
N TRP A 234 4.96 -8.27 -1.43
CA TRP A 234 4.74 -9.04 -2.65
C TRP A 234 5.88 -10.02 -2.86
N GLN A 235 5.55 -11.26 -3.21
CA GLN A 235 6.50 -12.24 -3.70
C GLN A 235 6.57 -12.19 -5.22
N TRP A 236 7.76 -12.35 -5.79
CA TRP A 236 7.95 -12.30 -7.23
C TRP A 236 8.56 -13.57 -7.78
N GLU A 237 9.86 -13.78 -7.61
CA GLU A 237 10.54 -15.00 -8.05
C GLU A 237 10.73 -15.97 -6.90
N LYS A 238 10.64 -17.25 -7.18
CA LYS A 238 10.83 -18.31 -6.19
C LYS A 238 11.49 -19.52 -6.81
N ALA A 239 12.27 -20.25 -6.03
CA ALA A 239 12.86 -21.54 -6.42
C ALA A 239 12.57 -22.61 -5.37
N TYR A 240 12.53 -23.85 -5.81
CA TYR A 240 12.47 -25.01 -4.94
C TYR A 240 13.54 -26.00 -5.39
N LYS A 241 14.41 -26.41 -4.44
CA LYS A 241 15.56 -27.27 -4.71
C LYS A 241 16.42 -26.78 -5.88
N GLY A 242 16.60 -25.46 -5.96
CA GLY A 242 17.41 -24.80 -6.99
C GLY A 242 16.73 -24.63 -8.34
N ILE A 243 15.48 -25.07 -8.51
CA ILE A 243 14.72 -24.89 -9.75
C ILE A 243 13.77 -23.69 -9.60
N VAL A 244 13.89 -22.74 -10.52
CA VAL A 244 13.04 -21.52 -10.52
C VAL A 244 11.61 -21.88 -10.93
N PHE A 245 10.63 -21.46 -10.13
CA PHE A 245 9.22 -21.69 -10.44
C PHE A 245 8.77 -20.84 -11.62
N PRO A 246 8.25 -21.47 -12.70
CA PRO A 246 7.76 -20.71 -13.86
C PRO A 246 6.43 -19.98 -13.60
N GLU A 247 5.68 -20.36 -12.58
CA GLU A 247 4.36 -19.80 -12.30
C GLU A 247 4.37 -18.50 -11.52
N TYR A 248 5.45 -18.21 -10.81
CA TYR A 248 5.49 -17.09 -9.85
C TYR A 248 5.47 -15.71 -10.49
N THR A 249 5.98 -15.56 -11.70
CA THR A 249 6.10 -14.26 -12.36
C THR A 249 4.87 -13.86 -13.19
N LYS A 250 3.72 -14.49 -12.96
CA LYS A 250 2.53 -14.27 -13.79
C LYS A 250 1.74 -13.03 -13.44
N GLU A 251 1.79 -12.57 -12.20
CA GLU A 251 0.98 -11.47 -11.71
C GLU A 251 1.85 -10.42 -11.04
N LEU A 252 1.95 -9.26 -11.69
CA LEU A 252 2.71 -8.13 -11.19
C LEU A 252 2.06 -7.54 -9.91
N PRO A 253 2.87 -7.01 -8.97
CA PRO A 253 2.34 -6.34 -7.79
C PRO A 253 1.34 -5.24 -8.14
N SER A 254 0.21 -5.25 -7.44
CA SER A 254 -0.87 -4.29 -7.64
C SER A 254 -1.59 -4.02 -6.34
N ALA A 255 -1.94 -2.78 -6.12
CA ALA A 255 -2.82 -2.37 -5.03
C ALA A 255 -3.77 -1.27 -5.52
N LYS A 256 -4.95 -1.20 -4.93
CA LYS A 256 -5.96 -0.21 -5.27
C LYS A 256 -6.55 0.39 -4.01
N VAL A 257 -6.80 1.68 -4.06
CA VAL A 257 -7.54 2.43 -3.05
C VAL A 257 -8.83 2.92 -3.67
N VAL A 258 -9.93 2.74 -2.99
CA VAL A 258 -11.21 3.36 -3.36
C VAL A 258 -11.64 4.32 -2.27
N ILE A 259 -12.09 5.51 -2.66
CA ILE A 259 -12.54 6.56 -1.74
C ILE A 259 -13.97 6.91 -2.07
N THR A 260 -14.80 7.03 -1.06
CA THR A 260 -16.23 7.32 -1.22
C THR A 260 -16.74 8.23 -0.11
N GLU A 261 -17.88 8.87 -0.39
CA GLU A 261 -18.73 9.51 0.60
C GLU A 261 -19.77 8.49 1.12
N ASP A 262 -20.93 8.95 1.58
CA ASP A 262 -22.01 8.07 2.02
C ASP A 262 -22.55 7.22 0.85
N ALA A 263 -22.19 5.93 0.86
CA ALA A 263 -22.53 5.00 -0.22
C ALA A 263 -23.86 4.26 0.01
N ASN A 264 -24.36 4.21 1.24
CA ASN A 264 -25.60 3.50 1.61
C ASN A 264 -26.77 4.43 1.93
N ALA A 265 -26.57 5.74 1.76
CA ALA A 265 -27.58 6.78 1.97
C ALA A 265 -28.17 6.84 3.42
N ASP A 266 -27.39 6.40 4.42
CA ASP A 266 -27.78 6.45 5.83
C ASP A 266 -27.43 7.78 6.51
N LYS A 267 -26.86 8.73 5.75
CA LYS A 267 -26.40 10.06 6.19
C LYS A 267 -25.22 10.02 7.16
N LYS A 268 -24.53 8.88 7.24
CA LYS A 268 -23.29 8.69 8.00
C LYS A 268 -22.21 8.16 7.07
N VAL A 269 -20.96 8.48 7.36
CA VAL A 269 -19.82 7.90 6.67
C VAL A 269 -19.04 7.06 7.65
N ASP A 270 -18.86 5.79 7.31
CA ASP A 270 -18.10 4.83 8.10
C ASP A 270 -17.50 3.73 7.20
N TRP A 271 -16.97 2.69 7.83
CA TRP A 271 -16.36 1.56 7.12
C TRP A 271 -17.34 0.83 6.19
N GLN A 272 -18.66 0.86 6.47
CA GLN A 272 -19.65 0.19 5.63
C GLN A 272 -19.71 0.83 4.25
N ASP A 273 -19.56 2.15 4.15
CA ASP A 273 -19.45 2.85 2.87
C ASP A 273 -18.19 2.42 2.12
N GLY A 274 -17.06 2.34 2.81
CA GLY A 274 -15.82 1.81 2.27
C GLY A 274 -15.97 0.37 1.78
N ALA A 275 -16.67 -0.48 2.52
CA ALA A 275 -16.91 -1.87 2.15
C ALA A 275 -17.79 -2.01 0.90
N ILE A 276 -18.81 -1.15 0.76
CA ILE A 276 -19.63 -1.10 -0.45
C ILE A 276 -18.79 -0.68 -1.66
N ALA A 277 -18.01 0.38 -1.53
CA ALA A 277 -17.15 0.86 -2.59
C ALA A 277 -16.03 -0.13 -2.93
N TYR A 278 -15.54 -0.88 -1.94
CA TYR A 278 -14.49 -1.88 -2.10
C TYR A 278 -14.83 -2.95 -3.16
N ARG A 279 -16.10 -3.26 -3.35
CA ARG A 279 -16.53 -4.21 -4.39
C ARG A 279 -16.05 -3.83 -5.78
N SER A 280 -15.89 -2.55 -6.05
CA SER A 280 -15.43 -2.05 -7.35
C SER A 280 -13.94 -2.31 -7.62
N ILE A 281 -13.13 -2.55 -6.59
CA ILE A 281 -11.68 -2.77 -6.71
C ILE A 281 -11.25 -4.22 -6.48
N MET A 282 -12.16 -5.09 -6.09
CA MET A 282 -11.86 -6.52 -5.96
C MET A 282 -11.62 -7.14 -7.34
N ASN A 283 -10.56 -7.89 -7.49
CA ASN A 283 -10.25 -8.55 -8.77
C ASN A 283 -11.20 -9.70 -9.10
N ASN A 284 -11.89 -10.25 -8.12
CA ASN A 284 -12.87 -11.30 -8.32
C ASN A 284 -14.11 -11.05 -7.44
N PRO A 285 -14.97 -10.10 -7.85
CA PRO A 285 -16.14 -9.72 -7.05
C PRO A 285 -17.18 -10.83 -6.89
N GLN A 286 -17.08 -11.91 -7.66
CA GLN A 286 -17.99 -13.06 -7.60
C GLN A 286 -17.36 -14.33 -7.02
N GLY A 287 -16.07 -14.27 -6.68
CA GLY A 287 -15.29 -15.41 -6.25
C GLY A 287 -15.27 -15.60 -4.75
N TRP A 288 -16.39 -15.91 -4.20
CA TRP A 288 -16.51 -16.29 -2.78
C TRP A 288 -16.76 -17.78 -2.63
#